data_96eb6be319b9c4af95774a85f6617928
#
_entry.id   96eb6be319b9c4af95774a85f6617928
#
_cell.length_a   1.000
_cell.length_b   1.000
_cell.length_c   1.000
_cell.angle_alpha   90.00
_cell.angle_beta   90.00
_cell.angle_gamma   90.00
#
_symmetry.space_group_name_H-M   'P 1'
#
loop_
_entity.id
_entity.type
_entity.pdbx_description
1 polymer ?
#
loop_
_entity_poly.entity_id
_entity_poly.type
_entity_poly.pdbx_seq_one_letter_code
_entity_poly.pdbx_strand_id
1 'polypeptide(L)'
;VYVSIIAFAGKAKTISELTELFKFYPPKFPIGGGTSLGVGLNHLMDSIDRDVQKTTLEAKGDWKPIVFLFTDGTPTDNPDRAIQRWNTKYRKGCNLIAISIGDNVDTKMLGSITDNVLRLKDTDANSFTAFFKWITASIKTSSVSVSETANDELKLAPIDGINLEKIDTNKPCRIDENFAVVMGKCQTTKRPYL
;
A
#
# COMPACT_ATOMS: atom_id res chain seq x y z
N VAL A 1 0.35 -18.41 9.67
CA VAL A 1 0.33 -17.01 9.22
C VAL A 1 1.27 -16.20 10.10
N TYR A 2 2.14 -15.41 9.49
CA TYR A 2 3.06 -14.49 10.14
C TYR A 2 2.67 -13.06 9.84
N VAL A 3 2.93 -12.15 10.75
CA VAL A 3 2.61 -10.72 10.63
C VAL A 3 3.83 -9.90 11.03
N SER A 4 4.14 -8.88 10.25
CA SER A 4 5.11 -7.84 10.59
C SER A 4 4.46 -6.46 10.40
N ILE A 5 4.87 -5.49 11.19
CA ILE A 5 4.38 -4.11 11.09
C ILE A 5 5.56 -3.17 10.95
N ILE A 6 5.54 -2.39 9.89
CA ILE A 6 6.49 -1.31 9.61
C ILE A 6 5.73 0.01 9.68
N ALA A 7 6.19 0.92 10.52
CA ALA A 7 5.70 2.30 10.52
C ALA A 7 6.71 3.20 9.78
N PHE A 8 6.19 4.13 9.00
CA PHE A 8 6.99 5.14 8.34
C PHE A 8 6.36 6.53 8.49
N ALA A 9 7.23 7.51 8.69
CA ALA A 9 6.90 8.92 8.77
C ALA A 9 8.09 9.68 8.15
N GLY A 10 8.82 10.53 8.87
CA GLY A 10 10.13 11.04 8.40
C GLY A 10 11.22 9.96 8.38
N LYS A 11 11.02 8.84 9.07
CA LYS A 11 11.87 7.63 9.09
C LYS A 11 10.98 6.40 9.03
N ALA A 12 11.54 5.26 8.62
CA ALA A 12 10.87 3.96 8.72
C ALA A 12 11.47 3.11 9.82
N LYS A 13 10.62 2.34 10.49
CA LYS A 13 11.01 1.42 11.56
C LYS A 13 10.09 0.20 11.59
N THR A 14 10.65 -0.98 11.78
CA THR A 14 9.88 -2.17 12.14
C THR A 14 9.37 -2.02 13.57
N ILE A 15 8.05 -1.99 13.74
CA ILE A 15 7.37 -1.86 15.04
C ILE A 15 7.07 -3.25 15.62
N SER A 16 6.77 -4.21 14.75
CA SER A 16 6.66 -5.63 15.10
C SER A 16 7.42 -6.44 14.08
N GLU A 17 8.40 -7.19 14.54
CA GLU A 17 9.13 -8.15 13.71
C GLU A 17 8.20 -9.25 13.21
N LEU A 18 8.63 -10.00 12.17
CA LEU A 18 7.83 -11.08 11.60
C LEU A 18 7.54 -12.14 12.66
N THR A 19 6.30 -12.17 13.12
CA THR A 19 5.86 -12.97 14.27
C THR A 19 4.66 -13.82 13.90
N GLU A 20 4.59 -15.02 14.41
CA GLU A 20 3.41 -15.89 14.26
C GLU A 20 2.15 -15.21 14.81
N LEU A 21 1.05 -15.26 14.04
CA LEU A 21 -0.18 -14.54 14.38
C LEU A 21 -0.69 -14.82 15.79
N PHE A 22 -0.58 -16.06 16.28
CA PHE A 22 -1.05 -16.41 17.62
C PHE A 22 -0.17 -15.84 18.77
N LYS A 23 1.05 -15.41 18.45
CA LYS A 23 1.96 -14.71 19.37
C LYS A 23 1.94 -13.19 19.17
N PHE A 24 1.22 -12.73 18.13
CA PHE A 24 1.18 -11.31 17.79
C PHE A 24 0.40 -10.53 18.85
N TYR A 25 1.03 -9.50 19.37
CA TYR A 25 0.40 -8.51 20.24
C TYR A 25 0.43 -7.14 19.56
N PRO A 26 -0.72 -6.43 19.48
CA PRO A 26 -0.78 -5.13 18.82
C PRO A 26 0.19 -4.14 19.45
N PRO A 27 1.17 -3.61 18.69
CA PRO A 27 2.13 -2.66 19.22
C PRO A 27 1.51 -1.27 19.39
N LYS A 28 2.14 -0.45 20.24
CA LYS A 28 1.86 0.98 20.27
C LYS A 28 2.55 1.64 19.07
N PHE A 29 1.79 2.41 18.30
CA PHE A 29 2.35 3.17 17.18
C PHE A 29 2.96 4.48 17.68
N PRO A 30 4.21 4.79 17.33
CA PRO A 30 4.77 6.11 17.59
C PRO A 30 4.06 7.14 16.71
N ILE A 31 3.74 8.28 17.30
CA ILE A 31 3.25 9.44 16.54
C ILE A 31 4.44 10.08 15.87
N GLY A 32 4.41 10.24 14.56
CA GLY A 32 5.47 10.88 13.78
C GLY A 32 4.89 11.85 12.76
N GLY A 33 5.71 12.78 12.27
CA GLY A 33 5.35 13.71 11.21
C GLY A 33 6.02 13.34 9.88
N GLY A 34 5.38 13.71 8.77
CA GLY A 34 5.83 13.45 7.42
C GLY A 34 5.38 12.09 6.89
N THR A 35 5.51 11.92 5.56
CA THR A 35 5.11 10.72 4.81
C THR A 35 6.26 10.33 3.88
N SER A 36 7.39 9.86 4.44
CA SER A 36 8.55 9.47 3.63
C SER A 36 8.34 8.08 3.04
N LEU A 37 7.58 8.02 1.95
CA LEU A 37 7.18 6.78 1.28
C LEU A 37 8.38 6.02 0.72
N GLY A 38 9.35 6.72 0.13
CA GLY A 38 10.55 6.09 -0.42
C GLY A 38 11.38 5.40 0.66
N VAL A 39 11.48 6.03 1.84
CA VAL A 39 12.13 5.43 3.02
C VAL A 39 11.33 4.20 3.50
N GLY A 40 9.99 4.30 3.56
CA GLY A 40 9.11 3.19 3.91
C GLY A 40 9.25 1.99 2.97
N LEU A 41 9.22 2.23 1.66
CA LEU A 41 9.39 1.19 0.64
C LEU A 41 10.77 0.52 0.71
N ASN A 42 11.86 1.29 0.90
CA ASN A 42 13.19 0.70 1.05
C ASN A 42 13.26 -0.19 2.28
N HIS A 43 12.73 0.27 3.42
CA HIS A 43 12.71 -0.53 4.66
C HIS A 43 11.88 -1.81 4.50
N LEU A 44 10.73 -1.74 3.81
CA LEU A 44 9.91 -2.91 3.46
C LEU A 44 10.71 -3.91 2.61
N MET A 45 11.39 -3.44 1.56
CA MET A 45 12.16 -4.30 0.67
C MET A 45 13.31 -5.00 1.41
N ASP A 46 13.99 -4.28 2.30
CA ASP A 46 15.08 -4.83 3.11
C ASP A 46 14.53 -5.86 4.14
N SER A 47 13.33 -5.63 4.68
CA SER A 47 12.65 -6.61 5.54
C SER A 47 12.23 -7.86 4.77
N ILE A 48 11.72 -7.73 3.55
CA ILE A 48 11.39 -8.86 2.69
C ILE A 48 12.65 -9.69 2.36
N ASP A 49 13.76 -9.05 2.02
CA ASP A 49 15.01 -9.76 1.72
C ASP A 49 15.58 -10.50 2.95
N ARG A 50 15.34 -10.00 4.17
CA ARG A 50 15.77 -10.62 5.42
C ARG A 50 14.86 -11.77 5.87
N ASP A 51 13.54 -11.59 5.79
CA ASP A 51 12.57 -12.39 6.51
C ASP A 51 11.84 -13.42 5.62
N VAL A 52 11.81 -13.21 4.30
CA VAL A 52 11.08 -14.09 3.35
C VAL A 52 12.04 -15.04 2.66
N GLN A 53 11.84 -16.33 2.84
CA GLN A 53 12.66 -17.36 2.22
C GLN A 53 12.29 -17.55 0.75
N LYS A 54 13.29 -17.46 -0.13
CA LYS A 54 13.12 -17.71 -1.57
C LYS A 54 13.18 -19.22 -1.85
N THR A 55 12.40 -19.69 -2.83
CA THR A 55 12.50 -21.06 -3.31
C THR A 55 13.91 -21.31 -3.87
N THR A 56 14.53 -22.40 -3.45
CA THR A 56 15.80 -22.91 -3.97
C THR A 56 15.58 -24.26 -4.64
N LEU A 57 16.64 -24.85 -5.21
CA LEU A 57 16.57 -26.21 -5.77
C LEU A 57 16.31 -27.28 -4.70
N GLU A 58 16.66 -26.99 -3.45
CA GLU A 58 16.62 -27.95 -2.33
C GLU A 58 15.41 -27.74 -1.41
N ALA A 59 14.81 -26.54 -1.41
CA ALA A 59 13.71 -26.20 -0.51
C ALA A 59 12.69 -25.26 -1.16
N LYS A 60 11.40 -25.54 -0.89
CA LYS A 60 10.32 -24.63 -1.25
C LYS A 60 10.39 -23.41 -0.34
N GLY A 61 10.39 -22.22 -0.94
CA GLY A 61 10.34 -20.96 -0.22
C GLY A 61 8.95 -20.64 0.36
N ASP A 62 8.87 -19.49 0.98
CA ASP A 62 7.63 -18.95 1.52
C ASP A 62 6.66 -18.55 0.41
N TRP A 63 5.37 -18.46 0.77
CA TRP A 63 4.35 -17.88 -0.10
C TRP A 63 4.63 -16.39 -0.33
N LYS A 64 4.12 -15.86 -1.45
CA LYS A 64 4.23 -14.42 -1.72
C LYS A 64 3.67 -13.60 -0.57
N PRO A 65 4.45 -12.68 0.00
CA PRO A 65 3.94 -11.78 1.02
C PRO A 65 2.77 -10.97 0.52
N ILE A 66 1.76 -10.78 1.37
CA ILE A 66 0.69 -9.81 1.16
C ILE A 66 1.05 -8.57 1.95
N VAL A 67 1.20 -7.44 1.24
CA VAL A 67 1.59 -6.15 1.82
C VAL A 67 0.40 -5.20 1.75
N PHE A 68 0.00 -4.65 2.89
CA PHE A 68 -0.97 -3.57 2.96
C PHE A 68 -0.23 -2.28 3.26
N LEU A 69 -0.17 -1.38 2.29
CA LEU A 69 0.44 -0.06 2.41
C LEU A 69 -0.64 0.98 2.70
N PHE A 70 -0.58 1.59 3.87
CA PHE A 70 -1.51 2.65 4.30
C PHE A 70 -0.84 4.01 4.20
N THR A 71 -1.52 4.98 3.62
CA THR A 71 -1.07 6.38 3.59
C THR A 71 -2.25 7.34 3.57
N ASP A 72 -2.12 8.44 4.29
CA ASP A 72 -3.11 9.53 4.41
C ASP A 72 -2.65 10.83 3.75
N GLY A 73 -1.47 10.84 3.13
CA GLY A 73 -0.90 12.03 2.55
C GLY A 73 -0.01 11.80 1.33
N THR A 74 0.40 12.91 0.74
CA THR A 74 1.42 12.95 -0.31
C THR A 74 2.81 12.69 0.27
N PRO A 75 3.70 11.98 -0.44
CA PRO A 75 5.07 11.78 0.02
C PRO A 75 5.79 13.11 0.30
N THR A 76 6.53 13.13 1.40
CA THR A 76 7.39 14.26 1.79
C THR A 76 8.84 14.07 1.35
N ASP A 77 9.15 12.90 0.80
CA ASP A 77 10.43 12.56 0.17
C ASP A 77 10.24 12.30 -1.34
N ASN A 78 11.34 12.06 -2.06
CA ASN A 78 11.27 11.59 -3.45
C ASN A 78 11.31 10.06 -3.47
N PRO A 79 10.16 9.38 -3.74
CA PRO A 79 10.08 7.93 -3.73
C PRO A 79 10.53 7.25 -5.05
N ASP A 80 10.87 8.00 -6.11
CA ASP A 80 11.05 7.45 -7.48
C ASP A 80 12.05 6.29 -7.53
N ARG A 81 13.20 6.43 -6.88
CA ARG A 81 14.23 5.37 -6.85
C ARG A 81 13.73 4.12 -6.12
N ALA A 82 12.99 4.30 -5.02
CA ALA A 82 12.42 3.19 -4.27
C ALA A 82 11.33 2.50 -5.08
N ILE A 83 10.47 3.24 -5.77
CA ILE A 83 9.45 2.71 -6.68
C ILE A 83 10.09 1.94 -7.83
N GLN A 84 11.15 2.47 -8.44
CA GLN A 84 11.88 1.77 -9.48
C GLN A 84 12.49 0.44 -8.98
N ARG A 85 13.13 0.45 -7.81
CA ARG A 85 13.67 -0.76 -7.16
C ARG A 85 12.55 -1.77 -6.88
N TRP A 86 11.41 -1.32 -6.34
CA TRP A 86 10.23 -2.14 -6.09
C TRP A 86 9.73 -2.80 -7.37
N ASN A 87 9.46 -2.03 -8.40
CA ASN A 87 8.91 -2.51 -9.66
C ASN A 87 9.84 -3.50 -10.37
N THR A 88 11.15 -3.29 -10.27
CA THR A 88 12.14 -4.16 -10.92
C THR A 88 12.32 -5.48 -10.20
N LYS A 89 12.33 -5.49 -8.85
CA LYS A 89 12.78 -6.66 -8.09
C LYS A 89 11.67 -7.34 -7.27
N TYR A 90 10.68 -6.59 -6.78
CA TYR A 90 9.74 -7.10 -5.76
C TYR A 90 8.30 -7.23 -6.24
N ARG A 91 7.84 -6.39 -7.17
CA ARG A 91 6.44 -6.33 -7.62
C ARG A 91 5.87 -7.69 -8.03
N LYS A 92 6.66 -8.54 -8.70
CA LYS A 92 6.21 -9.88 -9.12
C LYS A 92 6.24 -10.91 -8.00
N GLY A 93 7.07 -10.69 -6.98
CA GLY A 93 7.24 -11.59 -5.84
C GLY A 93 6.40 -11.25 -4.62
N CYS A 94 5.62 -10.18 -4.66
CA CYS A 94 4.80 -9.72 -3.55
C CYS A 94 3.44 -9.26 -4.05
N ASN A 95 2.41 -9.42 -3.22
CA ASN A 95 1.05 -8.92 -3.46
C ASN A 95 0.86 -7.63 -2.65
N LEU A 96 1.05 -6.45 -3.28
CA LEU A 96 0.88 -5.17 -2.60
C LEU A 96 -0.49 -4.57 -2.90
N ILE A 97 -1.19 -4.17 -1.84
CA ILE A 97 -2.44 -3.42 -1.86
C ILE A 97 -2.15 -2.07 -1.21
N ALA A 98 -2.29 -0.99 -1.97
CA ALA A 98 -2.16 0.37 -1.46
C ALA A 98 -3.53 0.90 -1.03
N ILE A 99 -3.62 1.43 0.17
CA ILE A 99 -4.84 1.98 0.75
C ILE A 99 -4.62 3.46 1.03
N SER A 100 -5.31 4.31 0.27
CA SER A 100 -5.38 5.74 0.56
C SER A 100 -6.45 6.01 1.60
N ILE A 101 -6.13 6.81 2.61
CA ILE A 101 -7.05 7.25 3.66
C ILE A 101 -7.35 8.72 3.41
N GLY A 102 -8.63 9.03 3.12
CA GLY A 102 -9.04 10.37 2.74
C GLY A 102 -8.67 10.77 1.31
N ASP A 103 -8.79 12.08 1.01
CA ASP A 103 -8.71 12.59 -0.37
C ASP A 103 -7.35 13.20 -0.74
N ASN A 104 -6.46 13.42 0.22
CA ASN A 104 -5.17 14.12 0.01
C ASN A 104 -4.02 13.22 -0.43
N VAL A 105 -4.32 12.07 -1.04
CA VAL A 105 -3.31 11.07 -1.44
C VAL A 105 -3.14 11.07 -2.95
N ASP A 106 -1.90 11.08 -3.43
CA ASP A 106 -1.59 10.89 -4.85
C ASP A 106 -1.82 9.42 -5.27
N THR A 107 -3.04 9.14 -5.71
CA THR A 107 -3.43 7.79 -6.15
C THR A 107 -2.74 7.36 -7.44
N LYS A 108 -2.26 8.30 -8.29
CA LYS A 108 -1.49 7.97 -9.50
C LYS A 108 -0.11 7.44 -9.12
N MET A 109 0.51 8.07 -8.13
CA MET A 109 1.79 7.59 -7.59
C MET A 109 1.63 6.20 -6.97
N LEU A 110 0.56 5.95 -6.19
CA LEU A 110 0.27 4.60 -5.68
C LEU A 110 0.06 3.59 -6.81
N GLY A 111 -0.60 3.98 -7.91
CA GLY A 111 -0.76 3.18 -9.12
C GLY A 111 0.56 2.80 -9.80
N SER A 112 1.62 3.58 -9.63
CA SER A 112 2.95 3.23 -10.11
C SER A 112 3.61 2.09 -9.31
N ILE A 113 3.14 1.85 -8.09
CA ILE A 113 3.66 0.79 -7.20
C ILE A 113 2.86 -0.50 -7.37
N THR A 114 1.54 -0.40 -7.50
CA THR A 114 0.62 -1.56 -7.57
C THR A 114 -0.63 -1.26 -8.38
N ASP A 115 -1.21 -2.30 -8.98
CA ASP A 115 -2.51 -2.22 -9.66
C ASP A 115 -3.71 -2.29 -8.68
N ASN A 116 -3.45 -2.62 -7.42
CA ASN A 116 -4.45 -2.74 -6.36
C ASN A 116 -4.42 -1.49 -5.47
N VAL A 117 -5.03 -0.40 -5.94
CA VAL A 117 -5.19 0.84 -5.17
C VAL A 117 -6.63 0.95 -4.70
N LEU A 118 -6.81 1.07 -3.40
CA LEU A 118 -8.10 1.20 -2.75
C LEU A 118 -8.15 2.53 -1.99
N ARG A 119 -9.33 3.13 -1.91
CA ARG A 119 -9.58 4.32 -1.09
C ARG A 119 -10.55 3.99 0.03
N LEU A 120 -10.17 4.27 1.25
CA LEU A 120 -11.05 4.28 2.40
C LEU A 120 -11.66 5.70 2.52
N LYS A 121 -12.97 5.82 2.24
CA LYS A 121 -13.67 7.12 2.20
C LYS A 121 -13.91 7.68 3.60
N ASP A 122 -14.35 6.83 4.51
CA ASP A 122 -14.70 7.24 5.87
C ASP A 122 -13.65 6.73 6.87
N THR A 123 -13.31 7.58 7.80
CA THR A 123 -12.27 7.32 8.82
C THR A 123 -12.85 7.18 10.23
N ASP A 124 -14.16 6.90 10.34
CA ASP A 124 -14.79 6.60 11.62
C ASP A 124 -14.44 5.18 12.12
N ALA A 125 -14.67 4.93 13.41
CA ALA A 125 -14.31 3.67 14.05
C ALA A 125 -15.02 2.44 13.43
N ASN A 126 -16.26 2.61 12.92
CA ASN A 126 -17.01 1.53 12.31
C ASN A 126 -16.44 1.18 10.94
N SER A 127 -16.08 2.18 10.14
CA SER A 127 -15.43 2.03 8.83
C SER A 127 -14.09 1.34 8.98
N PHE A 128 -13.25 1.71 9.94
CA PHE A 128 -12.02 1.00 10.24
C PHE A 128 -12.27 -0.45 10.67
N THR A 129 -13.27 -0.69 11.53
CA THR A 129 -13.61 -2.05 11.97
C THR A 129 -14.05 -2.93 10.78
N ALA A 130 -14.91 -2.41 9.91
CA ALA A 130 -15.36 -3.10 8.71
C ALA A 130 -14.18 -3.38 7.76
N PHE A 131 -13.30 -2.40 7.59
CA PHE A 131 -12.11 -2.51 6.78
C PHE A 131 -11.14 -3.60 7.29
N PHE A 132 -10.85 -3.67 8.59
CA PHE A 132 -10.00 -4.73 9.14
C PHE A 132 -10.64 -6.13 9.05
N LYS A 133 -11.97 -6.23 9.16
CA LYS A 133 -12.69 -7.47 8.86
C LYS A 133 -12.50 -7.90 7.41
N TRP A 134 -12.57 -6.93 6.48
CA TRP A 134 -12.34 -7.17 5.05
C TRP A 134 -10.90 -7.61 4.77
N ILE A 135 -9.89 -7.00 5.40
CA ILE A 135 -8.48 -7.46 5.30
C ILE A 135 -8.39 -8.93 5.71
N THR A 136 -8.97 -9.27 6.87
CA THR A 136 -8.94 -10.64 7.40
C THR A 136 -9.62 -11.63 6.44
N ALA A 137 -10.77 -11.26 5.87
CA ALA A 137 -11.47 -12.05 4.87
C ALA A 137 -10.64 -12.21 3.59
N SER A 138 -9.99 -11.14 3.12
CA SER A 138 -9.13 -11.15 1.92
C SER A 138 -7.90 -12.05 2.09
N ILE A 139 -7.25 -12.00 3.25
CA ILE A 139 -6.14 -12.91 3.58
C ILE A 139 -6.62 -14.37 3.56
N LYS A 140 -7.78 -14.64 4.17
CA LYS A 140 -8.38 -15.97 4.21
C LYS A 140 -8.69 -16.50 2.80
N THR A 141 -9.35 -15.68 1.98
CA THR A 141 -9.72 -16.01 0.60
C THR A 141 -8.47 -16.30 -0.25
N SER A 142 -7.44 -15.45 -0.14
CA SER A 142 -6.18 -15.66 -0.85
C SER A 142 -5.47 -16.93 -0.39
N SER A 143 -5.42 -17.21 0.92
CA SER A 143 -4.78 -18.40 1.48
C SER A 143 -5.46 -19.71 1.02
N VAL A 144 -6.79 -19.73 0.99
CA VAL A 144 -7.56 -20.90 0.50
C VAL A 144 -7.32 -21.11 -1.00
N SER A 145 -7.40 -20.02 -1.80
CA SER A 145 -7.17 -20.09 -3.24
C SER A 145 -5.79 -20.66 -3.59
N VAL A 146 -4.76 -20.24 -2.87
CA VAL A 146 -3.40 -20.75 -3.04
C VAL A 146 -3.29 -22.23 -2.71
N SER A 147 -3.95 -22.69 -1.63
CA SER A 147 -3.93 -24.11 -1.24
C SER A 147 -4.65 -25.02 -2.24
N GLU A 148 -5.70 -24.53 -2.90
CA GLU A 148 -6.52 -25.33 -3.83
C GLU A 148 -5.97 -25.33 -5.26
N THR A 149 -5.44 -24.20 -5.73
CA THR A 149 -5.08 -24.03 -7.14
C THR A 149 -3.57 -23.97 -7.41
N ALA A 150 -2.75 -23.92 -6.35
CA ALA A 150 -1.32 -23.65 -6.43
C ALA A 150 -0.97 -22.35 -7.18
N ASN A 151 -1.96 -21.45 -7.34
CA ASN A 151 -1.81 -20.16 -7.99
C ASN A 151 -1.64 -19.07 -6.93
N ASP A 152 -0.51 -18.36 -6.99
CA ASP A 152 -0.15 -17.26 -6.07
C ASP A 152 -0.91 -15.94 -6.37
N GLU A 153 -1.99 -16.00 -7.11
CA GLU A 153 -2.77 -14.82 -7.46
C GLU A 153 -3.56 -14.30 -6.25
N LEU A 154 -3.44 -13.00 -6.01
CA LEU A 154 -4.16 -12.33 -4.94
C LEU A 154 -5.66 -12.32 -5.23
N LYS A 155 -6.46 -12.93 -4.36
CA LYS A 155 -7.92 -12.86 -4.38
C LYS A 155 -8.42 -12.06 -3.19
N LEU A 156 -8.89 -10.85 -3.46
CA LEU A 156 -9.50 -10.00 -2.44
C LEU A 156 -10.96 -10.42 -2.20
N ALA A 157 -11.40 -10.30 -0.96
CA ALA A 157 -12.81 -10.46 -0.61
C ALA A 157 -13.66 -9.38 -1.31
N PRO A 158 -14.96 -9.61 -1.56
CA PRO A 158 -15.86 -8.58 -2.06
C PRO A 158 -15.86 -7.34 -1.15
N ILE A 159 -15.96 -6.16 -1.75
CA ILE A 159 -15.97 -4.87 -1.03
C ILE A 159 -17.38 -4.35 -0.75
N ASP A 160 -18.40 -5.18 -1.00
CA ASP A 160 -19.80 -4.80 -0.85
C ASP A 160 -20.13 -4.46 0.61
N GLY A 161 -20.76 -3.30 0.83
CA GLY A 161 -21.14 -2.81 2.16
C GLY A 161 -20.00 -2.23 2.99
N ILE A 162 -18.83 -2.01 2.40
CA ILE A 162 -17.70 -1.35 3.04
C ILE A 162 -17.44 -0.03 2.29
N ASN A 163 -17.11 1.06 3.02
CA ASN A 163 -16.76 2.36 2.43
C ASN A 163 -15.36 2.33 1.78
N LEU A 164 -15.14 1.33 0.92
CA LEU A 164 -13.91 1.08 0.20
C LEU A 164 -14.18 1.18 -1.31
N GLU A 165 -13.36 1.92 -2.03
CA GLU A 165 -13.45 2.11 -3.46
C GLU A 165 -12.17 1.64 -4.14
N LYS A 166 -12.30 0.82 -5.19
CA LYS A 166 -11.15 0.49 -6.05
C LYS A 166 -10.88 1.65 -6.99
N ILE A 167 -9.66 2.16 -6.96
CA ILE A 167 -9.22 3.25 -7.84
C ILE A 167 -8.68 2.64 -9.13
N ASP A 168 -9.26 3.05 -10.26
CA ASP A 168 -8.72 2.74 -11.57
C ASP A 168 -7.60 3.76 -11.91
N THR A 169 -6.38 3.38 -11.63
CA THR A 169 -5.20 4.25 -11.85
C THR A 169 -4.85 4.43 -13.33
N ASN A 170 -5.45 3.64 -14.23
CA ASN A 170 -5.24 3.72 -15.69
C ASN A 170 -6.25 4.64 -16.39
N LYS A 171 -7.33 5.05 -15.71
CA LYS A 171 -8.25 6.04 -16.28
C LYS A 171 -7.60 7.41 -16.25
N PRO A 172 -7.56 8.13 -17.39
CA PRO A 172 -7.22 9.55 -17.37
C PRO A 172 -8.20 10.24 -16.43
N CYS A 173 -7.68 11.12 -15.58
CA CYS A 173 -8.51 11.95 -14.71
C CYS A 173 -9.64 12.53 -15.55
N ARG A 174 -10.90 12.17 -15.27
CA ARG A 174 -12.01 12.96 -15.80
C ARG A 174 -11.86 14.32 -15.15
N ILE A 175 -11.36 15.26 -15.93
CA ILE A 175 -11.42 16.67 -15.57
C ILE A 175 -12.91 16.96 -15.59
N ASP A 176 -13.54 17.14 -14.45
CA ASP A 176 -14.88 17.70 -14.38
C ASP A 176 -14.85 18.99 -15.20
N GLU A 177 -15.81 19.17 -16.10
CA GLU A 177 -15.87 20.34 -16.98
C GLU A 177 -15.81 21.65 -16.18
N ASN A 178 -16.29 21.65 -14.93
CA ASN A 178 -16.16 22.76 -13.98
C ASN A 178 -14.71 23.01 -13.49
N PHE A 179 -13.84 22.02 -13.51
CA PHE A 179 -12.45 22.17 -13.09
C PHE A 179 -11.56 22.74 -14.22
N ALA A 180 -11.91 22.46 -15.47
CA ALA A 180 -11.22 23.00 -16.66
C ALA A 180 -11.30 24.53 -16.72
N VAL A 181 -12.41 25.13 -16.27
CA VAL A 181 -12.62 26.60 -16.22
C VAL A 181 -11.76 27.25 -15.14
N VAL A 182 -11.48 26.58 -14.03
CA VAL A 182 -10.62 27.10 -12.95
C VAL A 182 -9.13 27.00 -13.30
N MET A 183 -8.72 25.95 -13.99
CA MET A 183 -7.32 25.76 -14.41
C MET A 183 -6.93 26.71 -15.55
N GLY A 184 -7.86 27.17 -16.38
CA GLY A 184 -7.58 28.18 -17.42
C GLY A 184 -7.21 29.57 -16.89
N LYS A 185 -7.39 29.83 -15.58
CA LYS A 185 -6.98 31.09 -14.91
C LYS A 185 -5.64 31.01 -14.17
N CYS A 186 -5.05 29.83 -14.05
CA CYS A 186 -3.73 29.68 -13.45
C CYS A 186 -2.62 29.74 -14.53
N GLN A 187 -2.64 30.80 -15.35
CA GLN A 187 -1.50 31.16 -16.18
C GLN A 187 -0.44 31.81 -15.30
N THR A 188 0.60 31.07 -15.08
CA THR A 188 1.98 31.49 -14.86
C THR A 188 2.19 33.00 -14.84
N THR A 189 2.16 33.63 -13.70
CA THR A 189 2.95 34.85 -13.50
C THR A 189 4.42 34.44 -13.38
N LYS A 190 5.12 34.43 -14.48
CA LYS A 190 6.58 34.59 -14.46
C LYS A 190 6.88 35.85 -13.66
N ARG A 191 7.41 35.72 -12.46
CA ARG A 191 8.05 36.84 -11.77
C ARG A 191 9.32 37.15 -12.55
N PRO A 192 9.51 38.39 -13.06
CA PRO A 192 10.81 38.80 -13.55
C PRO A 192 11.74 38.87 -12.33
N TYR A 193 12.92 38.27 -12.48
CA TYR A 193 14.01 38.51 -11.56
C TYR A 193 14.47 39.98 -11.77
N LEU A 194 14.44 40.76 -10.71
CA LEU A 194 15.26 41.96 -10.54
C LEU A 194 16.43 41.57 -9.65
#